data_5e756ccbdab72c49230c9e2aea201b51
#
_entry.id   5e756ccbdab72c49230c9e2aea201b51
#
_cell.length_a   1.000
_cell.length_b   1.000
_cell.length_c   1.000
_cell.angle_alpha   90.00
_cell.angle_beta   90.00
_cell.angle_gamma   90.00
#
_symmetry.space_group_name_H-M   'P 1'
#
loop_
_entity.id
_entity.type
_entity.pdbx_description
1 polymer ?
#
loop_
_entity_poly.entity_id
_entity_poly.type
_entity_poly.pdbx_seq_one_letter_code
_entity_poly.pdbx_strand_id
1 'polypeptide(L)'
;MKYGTLLVIDDNPSILTALKICLGNTFERILTLSRPDTAPTLLQQEQVDLILLDMNFSLGVNSGQDGLLWLRTFRRLHAHIPVVLITAFADVQLAIKGLKSGAADFVTKPWDNDELIRVLKDAIDNNTEVATLENFENDYIRKVVDKCHGNISRAAEMLGITRQTLY
;
A
#
# COMPACT_ATOMS: atom_id res chain seq x y z
N MET A 1 20.05 7.00 9.31
CA MET A 1 19.46 8.01 8.41
C MET A 1 17.98 7.76 8.26
N LYS A 2 17.16 8.77 8.47
CA LYS A 2 15.71 8.60 8.34
C LYS A 2 15.26 8.82 6.91
N TYR A 3 14.22 8.10 6.52
CA TYR A 3 13.54 8.37 5.26
C TYR A 3 12.75 9.69 5.38
N GLY A 4 12.29 10.22 4.25
CA GLY A 4 11.66 11.54 4.20
C GLY A 4 10.28 11.62 4.87
N THR A 5 9.28 12.07 4.13
CA THR A 5 7.93 12.30 4.68
C THR A 5 6.97 11.21 4.25
N LEU A 6 6.31 10.59 5.23
CA LEU A 6 5.24 9.61 5.03
C LEU A 6 3.90 10.28 5.25
N LEU A 7 2.95 10.07 4.34
CA LEU A 7 1.55 10.44 4.54
C LEU A 7 0.75 9.18 4.83
N VAL A 8 0.10 9.13 5.97
CA VAL A 8 -0.79 8.02 6.36
C VAL A 8 -2.24 8.48 6.26
N ILE A 9 -3.05 7.74 5.54
CA ILE A 9 -4.48 8.02 5.38
C ILE A 9 -5.27 6.84 5.90
N ASP A 10 -5.92 7.03 7.05
CA ASP A 10 -6.73 6.00 7.72
C ASP A 10 -7.75 6.70 8.61
N ASP A 11 -9.00 6.27 8.59
CA ASP A 11 -10.07 6.90 9.36
C ASP A 11 -10.06 6.49 10.85
N ASN A 12 -9.24 5.53 11.24
CA ASN A 12 -9.15 5.06 12.62
C ASN A 12 -8.05 5.81 13.36
N PRO A 13 -8.39 6.68 14.34
CA PRO A 13 -7.38 7.45 15.08
C PRO A 13 -6.37 6.58 15.83
N SER A 14 -6.79 5.41 16.31
CA SER A 14 -5.89 4.49 17.01
C SER A 14 -4.81 3.94 16.08
N ILE A 15 -5.17 3.64 14.85
CA ILE A 15 -4.22 3.20 13.83
C ILE A 15 -3.22 4.32 13.50
N LEU A 16 -3.70 5.55 13.33
CA LEU A 16 -2.83 6.69 13.06
C LEU A 16 -1.82 6.89 14.19
N THR A 17 -2.26 6.81 15.42
CA THR A 17 -1.38 6.93 16.59
C THR A 17 -0.36 5.80 16.64
N ALA A 18 -0.80 4.57 16.44
CA ALA A 18 0.08 3.40 16.44
C ALA A 18 1.16 3.49 15.37
N LEU A 19 0.79 3.95 14.17
CA LEU A 19 1.73 4.10 13.07
C LEU A 19 2.75 5.21 13.33
N LYS A 20 2.33 6.33 13.92
CA LYS A 20 3.27 7.39 14.32
C LYS A 20 4.32 6.88 15.31
N ILE A 21 3.89 6.08 16.28
CA ILE A 21 4.81 5.50 17.25
C ILE A 21 5.74 4.49 16.59
N CYS A 22 5.20 3.59 15.80
CA CYS A 22 5.95 2.53 15.14
C CYS A 22 6.99 3.09 14.15
N LEU A 23 6.64 4.13 13.42
CA LEU A 23 7.43 4.63 12.30
C LEU A 23 8.21 5.91 12.58
N GLY A 24 8.08 6.44 13.79
CA GLY A 24 8.69 7.73 14.15
C GLY A 24 10.21 7.76 14.08
N ASN A 25 10.86 6.60 14.21
CA ASN A 25 12.31 6.50 14.07
C ASN A 25 12.76 6.21 12.63
N THR A 26 11.82 5.87 11.76
CA THR A 26 12.11 5.51 10.36
C THR A 26 11.95 6.70 9.43
N PHE A 27 10.97 7.56 9.65
CA PHE A 27 10.67 8.72 8.81
C PHE A 27 10.94 10.01 9.55
N GLU A 28 11.40 11.03 8.80
CA GLU A 28 11.64 12.35 9.38
C GLU A 28 10.34 13.05 9.77
N ARG A 29 9.30 12.89 8.94
CA ARG A 29 7.99 13.46 9.18
C ARG A 29 6.93 12.42 8.86
N ILE A 30 5.89 12.38 9.70
CA ILE A 30 4.71 11.56 9.45
C ILE A 30 3.50 12.47 9.49
N LEU A 31 2.86 12.64 8.34
CA LEU A 31 1.62 13.39 8.20
C LEU A 31 0.47 12.40 8.24
N THR A 32 -0.63 12.77 8.90
CA THR A 32 -1.78 11.88 9.01
C THR A 32 -3.04 12.58 8.55
N LEU A 33 -3.89 11.84 7.85
CA LEU A 33 -5.21 12.28 7.45
C LEU A 33 -6.22 11.20 7.82
N SER A 34 -7.35 11.63 8.39
CA SER A 34 -8.45 10.71 8.67
C SER A 34 -9.37 10.52 7.47
N ARG A 35 -9.21 11.34 6.44
CA ARG A 35 -10.03 11.29 5.22
C ARG A 35 -9.16 11.55 3.99
N PRO A 36 -9.40 10.84 2.89
CA PRO A 36 -8.58 11.00 1.69
C PRO A 36 -8.92 12.24 0.86
N ASP A 37 -10.09 12.84 1.06
CA ASP A 37 -10.56 13.95 0.24
C ASP A 37 -9.71 15.22 0.38
N THR A 38 -8.99 15.36 1.49
CA THR A 38 -8.07 16.50 1.68
C THR A 38 -6.65 16.21 1.21
N ALA A 39 -6.35 15.00 0.82
CA ALA A 39 -5.01 14.61 0.42
C ALA A 39 -4.49 15.36 -0.82
N PRO A 40 -5.29 15.58 -1.89
CA PRO A 40 -4.77 16.31 -3.04
C PRO A 40 -4.26 17.71 -2.70
N THR A 41 -4.95 18.42 -1.81
CA THR A 41 -4.50 19.75 -1.36
C THR A 41 -3.20 19.65 -0.57
N LEU A 42 -3.12 18.67 0.34
CA LEU A 42 -1.91 18.45 1.13
C LEU A 42 -0.71 18.12 0.24
N LEU A 43 -0.91 17.27 -0.77
CA LEU A 43 0.17 16.86 -1.68
C LEU A 43 0.67 17.99 -2.57
N GLN A 44 -0.14 19.04 -2.77
CA GLN A 44 0.31 20.25 -3.46
C GLN A 44 1.13 21.17 -2.56
N GLN A 45 0.88 21.13 -1.26
CA GLN A 45 1.52 22.02 -0.29
C GLN A 45 2.76 21.43 0.36
N GLU A 46 2.79 20.11 0.50
CA GLU A 46 3.86 19.41 1.22
C GLU A 46 4.54 18.40 0.31
N GLN A 47 5.86 18.28 0.48
CA GLN A 47 6.60 17.24 -0.22
C GLN A 47 6.40 15.92 0.52
N VAL A 48 5.79 14.95 -0.14
CA VAL A 48 5.53 13.61 0.41
C VAL A 48 6.28 12.58 -0.41
N ASP A 49 6.97 11.68 0.26
CA ASP A 49 7.82 10.67 -0.39
C ASP A 49 7.13 9.32 -0.50
N LEU A 50 6.11 9.06 0.32
CA LEU A 50 5.39 7.79 0.35
C LEU A 50 4.01 8.00 0.94
N ILE A 51 3.01 7.31 0.39
CA ILE A 51 1.65 7.30 0.91
C ILE A 51 1.33 5.89 1.44
N LEU A 52 0.86 5.81 2.67
CA LEU A 52 0.29 4.58 3.24
C LEU A 52 -1.22 4.79 3.31
N LEU A 53 -1.95 4.04 2.51
CA LEU A 53 -3.39 4.26 2.27
C LEU A 53 -4.20 3.08 2.79
N ASP A 54 -5.12 3.36 3.74
CA ASP A 54 -6.11 2.38 4.15
C ASP A 54 -7.10 2.13 3.00
N MET A 55 -7.49 0.87 2.81
CA MET A 55 -8.43 0.51 1.76
C MET A 55 -9.88 0.72 2.15
N ASN A 56 -10.16 0.81 3.45
CA ASN A 56 -11.52 0.90 3.96
C ASN A 56 -11.79 2.22 4.65
N PHE A 57 -12.32 3.19 3.92
CA PHE A 57 -12.70 4.47 4.50
C PHE A 57 -14.15 4.54 4.87
N SER A 58 -14.89 3.50 4.91
CA SER A 58 -16.26 3.74 4.94
C SER A 58 -16.90 3.63 6.22
N LEU A 59 -17.56 4.55 6.46
CA LEU A 59 -18.65 4.71 7.36
C LEU A 59 -19.85 3.95 6.84
N GLY A 60 -19.79 2.63 6.97
CA GLY A 60 -21.01 1.82 6.85
C GLY A 60 -21.40 1.29 5.50
N VAL A 61 -20.85 1.74 4.42
CA VAL A 61 -21.12 1.14 3.13
C VAL A 61 -19.86 0.93 2.40
N ASN A 62 -19.19 -0.25 2.62
CA ASN A 62 -18.06 -0.25 1.93
C ASN A 62 -17.47 -1.48 1.48
N SER A 63 -17.11 -1.50 0.34
CA SER A 63 -16.48 -2.52 -0.41
C SER A 63 -15.02 -2.28 -0.66
N GLY A 64 -14.41 -1.27 -0.02
CA GLY A 64 -13.03 -0.88 -0.28
C GLY A 64 -12.83 -0.18 -1.62
N GLN A 65 -13.90 0.12 -2.34
CA GLN A 65 -13.78 0.78 -3.63
C GLN A 65 -13.28 2.22 -3.51
N ASP A 66 -13.57 2.86 -2.38
CA ASP A 66 -13.07 4.21 -2.12
C ASP A 66 -11.55 4.23 -2.06
N GLY A 67 -10.94 3.23 -1.42
CA GLY A 67 -9.49 3.10 -1.40
C GLY A 67 -8.90 2.93 -2.79
N LEU A 68 -9.53 2.09 -3.63
CA LEU A 68 -9.08 1.90 -5.02
C LEU A 68 -9.22 3.19 -5.83
N LEU A 69 -10.31 3.92 -5.66
CA LEU A 69 -10.52 5.18 -6.36
C LEU A 69 -9.42 6.19 -5.99
N TRP A 70 -9.12 6.33 -4.70
CA TRP A 70 -8.08 7.25 -4.24
C TRP A 70 -6.69 6.81 -4.68
N LEU A 71 -6.40 5.51 -4.67
CA LEU A 71 -5.16 4.98 -5.21
C LEU A 71 -4.97 5.40 -6.66
N ARG A 72 -5.98 5.20 -7.50
CA ARG A 72 -5.94 5.59 -8.90
C ARG A 72 -5.75 7.09 -9.06
N THR A 73 -6.42 7.89 -8.23
CA THR A 73 -6.29 9.33 -8.22
C THR A 73 -4.86 9.76 -7.91
N PHE A 74 -4.27 9.20 -6.86
CA PHE A 74 -2.89 9.52 -6.50
C PHE A 74 -1.90 9.10 -7.58
N ARG A 75 -2.09 7.91 -8.17
CA ARG A 75 -1.22 7.45 -9.26
C ARG A 75 -1.32 8.32 -10.50
N ARG A 76 -2.49 8.86 -10.78
CA ARG A 76 -2.68 9.77 -11.91
C ARG A 76 -2.08 11.14 -11.65
N LEU A 77 -2.31 11.72 -10.49
CA LEU A 77 -1.89 13.10 -10.16
C LEU A 77 -0.45 13.18 -9.67
N HIS A 78 0.03 12.15 -8.99
CA HIS A 78 1.34 12.14 -8.35
C HIS A 78 2.04 10.79 -8.58
N ALA A 79 2.26 10.47 -9.86
CA ALA A 79 2.81 9.17 -10.26
C ALA A 79 4.20 8.88 -9.67
N HIS A 80 4.93 9.92 -9.26
CA HIS A 80 6.25 9.79 -8.65
C HIS A 80 6.20 9.38 -7.17
N ILE A 81 5.03 9.45 -6.53
CA ILE A 81 4.89 9.08 -5.12
C ILE A 81 4.37 7.64 -5.04
N PRO A 82 5.16 6.70 -4.48
CA PRO A 82 4.68 5.33 -4.32
C PRO A 82 3.57 5.26 -3.29
N VAL A 83 2.63 4.36 -3.49
CA VAL A 83 1.51 4.12 -2.58
C VAL A 83 1.59 2.68 -2.09
N VAL A 84 1.62 2.51 -0.76
CA VAL A 84 1.50 1.20 -0.10
C VAL A 84 0.11 1.14 0.53
N LEU A 85 -0.55 0.01 0.35
CA LEU A 85 -1.90 -0.19 0.88
C LEU A 85 -1.84 -0.88 2.23
N ILE A 86 -2.78 -0.54 3.11
CA ILE A 86 -2.97 -1.27 4.36
C ILE A 86 -4.43 -1.72 4.42
N THR A 87 -4.65 -3.00 4.75
CA THR A 87 -5.98 -3.58 4.66
C THR A 87 -6.15 -4.72 5.65
N ALA A 88 -7.38 -5.02 6.04
CA ALA A 88 -7.66 -6.21 6.84
C ALA A 88 -7.35 -7.48 6.05
N PHE A 89 -6.94 -8.54 6.74
CA PHE A 89 -6.62 -9.81 6.08
C PHE A 89 -7.79 -10.33 5.23
N ALA A 90 -9.01 -10.11 5.67
CA ALA A 90 -10.21 -10.54 4.94
C ALA A 90 -10.37 -9.82 3.59
N ASP A 91 -9.71 -8.67 3.41
CA ASP A 91 -9.85 -7.82 2.22
C ASP A 91 -8.64 -7.91 1.30
N VAL A 92 -7.87 -8.98 1.37
CA VAL A 92 -6.66 -9.16 0.54
C VAL A 92 -6.99 -9.11 -0.95
N GLN A 93 -8.20 -9.53 -1.36
CA GLN A 93 -8.63 -9.42 -2.76
C GLN A 93 -8.61 -7.97 -3.26
N LEU A 94 -9.00 -7.02 -2.39
CA LEU A 94 -8.92 -5.60 -2.72
C LEU A 94 -7.48 -5.12 -2.85
N ALA A 95 -6.59 -5.63 -2.00
CA ALA A 95 -5.18 -5.30 -2.08
C ALA A 95 -4.57 -5.77 -3.41
N ILE A 96 -4.98 -6.95 -3.88
CA ILE A 96 -4.55 -7.47 -5.18
C ILE A 96 -5.01 -6.53 -6.31
N LYS A 97 -6.26 -6.08 -6.28
CA LYS A 97 -6.75 -5.09 -7.25
C LYS A 97 -5.94 -3.80 -7.17
N GLY A 98 -5.57 -3.38 -5.97
CA GLY A 98 -4.72 -2.21 -5.77
C GLY A 98 -3.35 -2.37 -6.41
N LEU A 99 -2.71 -3.52 -6.25
CA LEU A 99 -1.43 -3.80 -6.89
C LEU A 99 -1.55 -3.71 -8.42
N LYS A 100 -2.62 -4.24 -8.99
CA LYS A 100 -2.89 -4.14 -10.43
C LYS A 100 -3.14 -2.70 -10.85
N SER A 101 -3.61 -1.85 -9.95
CA SER A 101 -3.87 -0.44 -10.23
C SER A 101 -2.67 0.47 -9.97
N GLY A 102 -1.53 -0.10 -9.60
CA GLY A 102 -0.29 0.65 -9.47
C GLY A 102 0.24 0.85 -8.06
N ALA A 103 -0.35 0.23 -7.04
CA ALA A 103 0.22 0.27 -5.70
C ALA A 103 1.57 -0.44 -5.67
N ALA A 104 2.51 0.07 -4.87
CA ALA A 104 3.84 -0.51 -4.77
C ALA A 104 3.83 -1.84 -4.00
N ASP A 105 3.01 -1.94 -2.96
CA ASP A 105 2.88 -3.13 -2.14
C ASP A 105 1.66 -2.98 -1.23
N PHE A 106 1.41 -3.97 -0.37
CA PHE A 106 0.38 -3.89 0.65
C PHE A 106 0.82 -4.56 1.95
N VAL A 107 0.19 -4.18 3.05
CA VAL A 107 0.40 -4.76 4.38
C VAL A 107 -0.96 -5.08 4.97
N THR A 108 -1.07 -6.20 5.68
CA THR A 108 -2.32 -6.60 6.32
C THR A 108 -2.39 -6.12 7.78
N LYS A 109 -3.59 -5.86 8.26
CA LYS A 109 -3.85 -5.57 9.68
C LYS A 109 -4.23 -6.86 10.39
N PRO A 110 -3.69 -7.17 11.56
CA PRO A 110 -2.60 -6.46 12.23
C PRO A 110 -1.27 -6.70 11.50
N TRP A 111 -0.39 -5.71 11.57
CA TRP A 111 0.90 -5.81 10.91
C TRP A 111 2.00 -6.24 11.89
N ASP A 112 3.09 -6.79 11.31
CA ASP A 112 4.36 -6.94 11.99
C ASP A 112 5.17 -5.66 11.74
N ASN A 113 5.71 -5.05 12.81
CA ASN A 113 6.41 -3.77 12.70
C ASN A 113 7.61 -3.86 11.77
N ASP A 114 8.39 -4.93 11.85
CA ASP A 114 9.58 -5.09 11.01
C ASP A 114 9.19 -5.29 9.55
N GLU A 115 8.14 -6.05 9.29
CA GLU A 115 7.63 -6.23 7.92
C GLU A 115 7.11 -4.91 7.35
N LEU A 116 6.35 -4.15 8.14
CA LEU A 116 5.82 -2.87 7.70
C LEU A 116 6.96 -1.92 7.33
N ILE A 117 7.96 -1.79 8.19
CA ILE A 117 9.11 -0.92 7.95
C ILE A 117 9.85 -1.36 6.68
N ARG A 118 10.08 -2.65 6.50
CA ARG A 118 10.74 -3.18 5.31
C ARG A 118 9.96 -2.85 4.04
N VAL A 119 8.65 -3.07 4.06
CA VAL A 119 7.79 -2.81 2.90
C VAL A 119 7.83 -1.33 2.52
N LEU A 120 7.74 -0.44 3.51
CA LEU A 120 7.75 1.00 3.25
C LEU A 120 9.10 1.48 2.72
N LYS A 121 10.21 0.99 3.29
CA LYS A 121 11.54 1.32 2.80
C LYS A 121 11.74 0.83 1.36
N ASP A 122 11.36 -0.40 1.08
CA ASP A 122 11.49 -0.97 -0.26
C ASP A 122 10.68 -0.18 -1.28
N ALA A 123 9.49 0.29 -0.91
CA ALA A 123 8.65 1.08 -1.80
C ALA A 123 9.35 2.38 -2.23
N ILE A 124 10.05 3.03 -1.32
CA ILE A 124 10.81 4.25 -1.63
C ILE A 124 12.05 3.89 -2.46
N ASP A 125 12.83 2.91 -2.02
CA ASP A 125 14.10 2.56 -2.65
C ASP A 125 13.92 2.08 -4.08
N ASN A 126 12.82 1.37 -4.36
CA ASN A 126 12.56 0.80 -5.68
C ASN A 126 11.78 1.73 -6.61
N ASN A 127 11.35 2.88 -6.11
CA ASN A 127 10.51 3.80 -6.88
C ASN A 127 11.23 4.45 -8.05
N THR A 128 12.56 4.42 -8.08
CA THR A 128 13.37 5.03 -9.14
C THR A 128 13.59 4.10 -10.33
N GLU A 129 13.20 2.83 -10.24
CA GLU A 129 13.40 1.88 -11.31
C GLU A 129 12.24 1.95 -12.30
N VAL A 130 12.59 2.06 -13.59
CA VAL A 130 11.59 1.95 -14.66
C VAL A 130 11.37 0.47 -14.92
N ALA A 131 10.31 -0.07 -14.35
CA ALA A 131 9.97 -1.47 -14.56
C ALA A 131 9.34 -1.65 -15.95
N THR A 132 9.74 -2.70 -16.67
CA THR A 132 9.03 -3.13 -17.85
C THR A 132 7.71 -3.78 -17.42
N LEU A 133 6.74 -3.89 -18.34
CA LEU A 133 5.48 -4.55 -18.05
C LEU A 133 5.70 -5.97 -17.54
N GLU A 134 6.63 -6.69 -18.16
CA GLU A 134 6.96 -8.06 -17.74
C GLU A 134 7.49 -8.11 -16.30
N ASN A 135 8.41 -7.22 -15.96
CA ASN A 135 8.94 -7.14 -14.60
C ASN A 135 7.86 -6.79 -13.58
N PHE A 136 6.94 -5.91 -13.96
CA PHE A 136 5.82 -5.53 -13.10
C PHE A 136 4.93 -6.74 -12.79
N GLU A 137 4.59 -7.54 -13.78
CA GLU A 137 3.77 -8.74 -13.59
C GLU A 137 4.47 -9.77 -12.70
N ASN A 138 5.75 -9.98 -12.90
CA ASN A 138 6.54 -10.92 -12.09
C ASN A 138 6.61 -10.46 -10.64
N ASP A 139 6.83 -9.17 -10.39
CA ASP A 139 6.86 -8.61 -9.05
C ASP A 139 5.51 -8.75 -8.36
N TYR A 140 4.43 -8.51 -9.06
CA TYR A 140 3.09 -8.67 -8.54
C TYR A 140 2.81 -10.10 -8.10
N ILE A 141 3.13 -11.08 -8.94
CA ILE A 141 2.97 -12.51 -8.61
C ILE A 141 3.82 -12.89 -7.40
N ARG A 142 5.07 -12.46 -7.38
CA ARG A 142 5.99 -12.74 -6.27
C ARG A 142 5.45 -12.20 -4.95
N LYS A 143 4.95 -10.98 -4.93
CA LYS A 143 4.40 -10.38 -3.71
C LYS A 143 3.22 -11.17 -3.17
N VAL A 144 2.33 -11.63 -4.04
CA VAL A 144 1.18 -12.41 -3.61
C VAL A 144 1.62 -13.78 -3.07
N VAL A 145 2.57 -14.44 -3.72
CA VAL A 145 3.11 -15.72 -3.23
C VAL A 145 3.76 -15.55 -1.86
N ASP A 146 4.54 -14.50 -1.67
CA ASP A 146 5.19 -14.22 -0.39
C ASP A 146 4.16 -13.96 0.71
N LYS A 147 3.10 -13.21 0.42
CA LYS A 147 2.03 -12.95 1.40
C LYS A 147 1.26 -14.20 1.76
N CYS A 148 1.25 -15.20 0.90
CA CYS A 148 0.65 -16.51 1.16
C CYS A 148 1.64 -17.51 1.80
N HIS A 149 2.82 -17.04 2.24
CA HIS A 149 3.86 -17.86 2.87
C HIS A 149 4.31 -19.02 2.01
N GLY A 150 4.40 -18.81 0.69
CA GLY A 150 4.85 -19.82 -0.26
C GLY A 150 3.79 -20.84 -0.64
N ASN A 151 2.55 -20.70 -0.19
CA ASN A 151 1.47 -21.60 -0.58
C ASN A 151 0.99 -21.27 -2.00
N ILE A 152 1.51 -22.00 -2.97
CA ILE A 152 1.24 -21.72 -4.38
C ILE A 152 -0.23 -21.91 -4.74
N SER A 153 -0.89 -22.93 -4.16
CA SER A 153 -2.32 -23.16 -4.41
C SER A 153 -3.16 -21.97 -3.96
N ARG A 154 -2.87 -21.45 -2.78
CA ARG A 154 -3.58 -20.28 -2.24
C ARG A 154 -3.28 -19.03 -3.06
N ALA A 155 -2.03 -18.84 -3.45
CA ALA A 155 -1.65 -17.70 -4.28
C ALA A 155 -2.36 -17.73 -5.63
N ALA A 156 -2.44 -18.90 -6.26
CA ALA A 156 -3.16 -19.06 -7.54
C ALA A 156 -4.65 -18.75 -7.38
N GLU A 157 -5.26 -19.20 -6.29
CA GLU A 157 -6.66 -18.92 -5.98
C GLU A 157 -6.88 -17.41 -5.83
N MET A 158 -6.03 -16.73 -5.06
CA MET A 158 -6.14 -15.29 -4.84
C MET A 158 -5.91 -14.48 -6.11
N LEU A 159 -5.04 -14.94 -6.99
CA LEU A 159 -4.75 -14.28 -8.27
C LEU A 159 -5.78 -14.61 -9.35
N GLY A 160 -6.62 -15.64 -9.14
CA GLY A 160 -7.57 -16.12 -10.14
C GLY A 160 -6.90 -16.84 -11.30
N ILE A 161 -5.74 -17.45 -11.08
CA ILE A 161 -5.00 -18.21 -12.10
C ILE A 161 -4.78 -19.65 -11.62
N THR A 162 -4.37 -20.53 -12.52
CA THR A 162 -4.12 -21.94 -12.16
C THR A 162 -2.75 -22.11 -11.53
N ARG A 163 -2.57 -23.20 -10.75
CA ARG A 163 -1.27 -23.50 -10.16
C ARG A 163 -0.16 -23.64 -11.20
N GLN A 164 -0.48 -24.20 -12.36
CA GLN A 164 0.50 -24.35 -13.44
C GLN A 164 1.04 -23.01 -13.91
N THR A 165 0.26 -21.97 -13.84
CA THR A 165 0.69 -20.63 -14.27
C THR A 165 1.74 -20.04 -13.35
N LEU A 166 1.76 -20.42 -12.07
CA LEU A 166 2.71 -19.90 -11.08
C LEU A 166 4.06 -20.61 -11.10
N TYR A 167 4.13 -21.79 -11.66
CA TYR A 167 5.38 -22.55 -11.74
C TYR A 167 6.26 -22.17 -12.92
#